data_a2119c1713489b610badf139186a855c
#
_entry.id   a2119c1713489b610badf139186a855c
#
_cell.length_a   1.000
_cell.length_b   1.000
_cell.length_c   1.000
_cell.angle_alpha   90.00
_cell.angle_beta   90.00
_cell.angle_gamma   90.00
#
_symmetry.space_group_name_H-M   'P 1'
#
loop_
_entity.id
_entity.type
_entity.pdbx_description
1 polymer ?
#
loop_
_entity_poly.entity_id
_entity_poly.type
_entity_poly.pdbx_seq_one_letter_code
_entity_poly.pdbx_strand_id
1 'polypeptide(L)'
;MNSVITSQQQQTETLLSLPAELKAQLPLSPQLAEQIAGQRQTIQNILEGKDHRLMVITGPCSIHDEASALEYAEKLKQLQAQISDQIFLVMRAYIEKPRTTVGWKGFLYDPALDGSSNMQLGLQKSRELYLKIIGMGLPIASEILSPMATAYFDDLLAWGAIGARTSESQIHREISSHMPYSIGFKNGTDGSIQIALDAIQSASHPHQFLGMSQSGLPCILNSKGNPKAHLILRGSNSGPNYQLSEIEKIKAKHSAELPALVIDCSHGNSSKNPMLQPEVLEQIVAERLQTNVRGVMLESHLVNGNQKISDDMVYG
;
A
#
# COMPACT_ATOMS: atom_id res chain seq x y z
N MET A 1 31.03 -37.07 32.46
CA MET A 1 30.50 -35.67 32.40
C MET A 1 30.62 -35.18 30.98
N ASN A 2 29.56 -35.31 30.20
CA ASN A 2 29.54 -34.81 28.83
C ASN A 2 29.16 -33.33 28.84
N SER A 3 30.11 -32.46 28.55
CA SER A 3 29.84 -31.04 28.31
C SER A 3 29.11 -30.89 27.00
N VAL A 4 27.81 -30.61 27.06
CA VAL A 4 27.04 -30.14 25.92
C VAL A 4 27.52 -28.73 25.65
N ILE A 5 28.37 -28.55 24.64
CA ILE A 5 28.71 -27.24 24.10
C ILE A 5 27.49 -26.81 23.27
N THR A 6 26.59 -26.02 23.87
CA THR A 6 25.59 -25.25 23.14
C THR A 6 26.34 -24.16 22.40
N SER A 7 26.50 -24.33 21.09
CA SER A 7 26.89 -23.23 20.22
C SER A 7 25.79 -22.17 20.29
N GLN A 8 25.97 -21.12 21.08
CA GLN A 8 25.18 -19.90 20.96
C GLN A 8 25.47 -19.35 19.57
N GLN A 9 24.51 -19.45 18.65
CA GLN A 9 24.54 -18.67 17.42
C GLN A 9 24.59 -17.20 17.83
N GLN A 10 25.71 -16.57 17.59
CA GLN A 10 25.93 -15.17 17.89
C GLN A 10 24.97 -14.36 17.03
N GLN A 11 23.99 -13.71 17.65
CA GLN A 11 23.15 -12.76 16.94
C GLN A 11 24.03 -11.59 16.49
N THR A 12 23.99 -11.29 15.18
CA THR A 12 24.75 -10.20 14.59
C THR A 12 23.82 -9.04 14.25
N GLU A 13 24.26 -7.82 14.48
CA GLU A 13 23.57 -6.60 14.13
C GLU A 13 24.35 -5.88 13.02
N THR A 14 23.64 -5.41 12.00
CA THR A 14 24.19 -4.56 10.94
C THR A 14 23.42 -3.27 10.91
N LEU A 15 24.10 -2.15 11.05
CA LEU A 15 23.47 -0.83 11.00
C LEU A 15 23.11 -0.47 9.57
N LEU A 16 21.94 0.13 9.41
CA LEU A 16 21.47 0.71 8.15
C LEU A 16 21.71 2.22 8.14
N SER A 17 21.75 2.83 6.96
CA SER A 17 21.73 4.29 6.83
C SER A 17 20.52 4.87 7.56
N LEU A 18 20.71 6.01 8.20
CA LEU A 18 19.61 6.71 8.86
C LEU A 18 18.61 7.28 7.84
N PRO A 19 17.32 7.44 8.18
CA PRO A 19 16.34 8.03 7.27
C PRO A 19 16.78 9.39 6.71
N ALA A 20 17.31 10.28 7.57
CA ALA A 20 17.80 11.58 7.14
C ALA A 20 19.01 11.49 6.17
N GLU A 21 19.89 10.53 6.38
CA GLU A 21 21.05 10.31 5.49
C GLU A 21 20.60 9.85 4.10
N LEU A 22 19.70 8.87 4.04
CA LEU A 22 19.15 8.39 2.77
C LEU A 22 18.38 9.49 2.03
N LYS A 23 17.59 10.29 2.75
CA LYS A 23 16.88 11.44 2.17
C LYS A 23 17.83 12.53 1.69
N ALA A 24 18.96 12.75 2.35
CA ALA A 24 19.98 13.69 1.92
C ALA A 24 20.76 13.20 0.68
N GLN A 25 21.01 11.89 0.58
CA GLN A 25 21.66 11.27 -0.59
C GLN A 25 20.73 11.26 -1.82
N LEU A 26 19.46 11.04 -1.61
CA LEU A 26 18.41 10.95 -2.64
C LEU A 26 17.30 11.95 -2.33
N PRO A 27 17.57 13.25 -2.52
CA PRO A 27 16.66 14.30 -2.08
C PRO A 27 15.40 14.39 -2.96
N LEU A 28 14.27 14.68 -2.33
CA LEU A 28 13.05 15.10 -2.99
C LEU A 28 13.18 16.59 -3.34
N SER A 29 13.06 16.95 -4.62
CA SER A 29 13.10 18.35 -5.04
C SER A 29 11.85 19.10 -4.55
N PRO A 30 11.93 20.43 -4.32
CA PRO A 30 10.76 21.22 -3.94
C PRO A 30 9.59 21.09 -4.90
N GLN A 31 9.85 21.02 -6.21
CA GLN A 31 8.84 20.85 -7.24
C GLN A 31 8.10 19.51 -7.10
N LEU A 32 8.83 18.41 -6.87
CA LEU A 32 8.22 17.09 -6.68
C LEU A 32 7.49 17.01 -5.33
N ALA A 33 7.96 17.68 -4.30
CA ALA A 33 7.27 17.77 -3.02
C ALA A 33 5.91 18.47 -3.16
N GLU A 34 5.85 19.58 -3.91
CA GLU A 34 4.60 20.28 -4.22
C GLU A 34 3.66 19.41 -5.06
N GLN A 35 4.19 18.70 -6.06
CA GLN A 35 3.42 17.73 -6.85
C GLN A 35 2.78 16.65 -5.95
N ILE A 36 3.54 16.04 -5.05
CA ILE A 36 3.03 15.01 -4.12
C ILE A 36 1.96 15.61 -3.20
N ALA A 37 2.16 16.81 -2.69
CA ALA A 37 1.17 17.48 -1.86
C ALA A 37 -0.15 17.72 -2.61
N GLY A 38 -0.08 18.16 -3.86
CA GLY A 38 -1.25 18.28 -4.75
C GLY A 38 -1.93 16.94 -5.03
N GLN A 39 -1.16 15.89 -5.27
CA GLN A 39 -1.69 14.53 -5.48
C GLN A 39 -2.38 13.98 -4.23
N ARG A 40 -1.83 14.20 -3.04
CA ARG A 40 -2.47 13.86 -1.75
C ARG A 40 -3.78 14.59 -1.56
N GLN A 41 -3.83 15.88 -1.91
CA GLN A 41 -5.06 16.68 -1.84
C GLN A 41 -6.11 16.18 -2.83
N THR A 42 -5.72 15.82 -4.05
CA THR A 42 -6.63 15.24 -5.06
C THR A 42 -7.23 13.93 -4.56
N ILE A 43 -6.41 13.01 -4.03
CA ILE A 43 -6.89 11.76 -3.43
C ILE A 43 -7.89 12.04 -2.30
N GLN A 44 -7.58 12.98 -1.42
CA GLN A 44 -8.52 13.38 -0.37
C GLN A 44 -9.84 13.89 -0.93
N ASN A 45 -9.80 14.77 -1.94
CA ASN A 45 -11.00 15.31 -2.57
C ASN A 45 -11.86 14.21 -3.21
N ILE A 46 -11.24 13.19 -3.84
CA ILE A 46 -11.95 12.03 -4.39
C ILE A 46 -12.63 11.24 -3.26
N LEU A 47 -11.91 10.93 -2.19
CA LEU A 47 -12.46 10.18 -1.04
C LEU A 47 -13.62 10.93 -0.36
N GLU A 48 -13.56 12.25 -0.29
CA GLU A 48 -14.62 13.12 0.24
C GLU A 48 -15.76 13.37 -0.76
N GLY A 49 -15.64 12.89 -2.00
CA GLY A 49 -16.65 13.11 -3.06
C GLY A 49 -16.68 14.51 -3.65
N LYS A 50 -15.67 15.33 -3.38
CA LYS A 50 -15.50 16.68 -3.96
C LYS A 50 -14.94 16.63 -5.37
N ASP A 51 -14.19 15.59 -5.69
CA ASP A 51 -13.71 15.25 -7.03
C ASP A 51 -14.43 13.97 -7.49
N HIS A 52 -15.09 14.02 -8.63
CA HIS A 52 -15.95 12.93 -9.12
C HIS A 52 -15.18 11.84 -9.88
N ARG A 53 -13.89 12.03 -10.14
CA ARG A 53 -13.06 10.99 -10.76
C ARG A 53 -13.02 9.72 -9.92
N LEU A 54 -12.83 8.60 -10.59
CA LEU A 54 -12.55 7.33 -9.92
C LEU A 54 -11.05 7.23 -9.66
N MET A 55 -10.63 7.01 -8.42
CA MET A 55 -9.25 6.67 -8.11
C MET A 55 -8.98 5.22 -8.53
N VAL A 56 -7.97 4.99 -9.36
CA VAL A 56 -7.55 3.65 -9.79
C VAL A 56 -6.11 3.42 -9.34
N ILE A 57 -5.94 2.53 -8.37
CA ILE A 57 -4.63 2.11 -7.85
C ILE A 57 -4.24 0.83 -8.58
N THR A 58 -3.25 0.90 -9.46
CA THR A 58 -2.88 -0.24 -10.30
C THR A 58 -1.38 -0.45 -10.40
N GLY A 59 -0.95 -1.70 -10.41
CA GLY A 59 0.44 -2.12 -10.48
C GLY A 59 0.66 -3.54 -9.98
N PRO A 60 1.90 -4.05 -9.98
CA PRO A 60 2.19 -5.41 -9.57
C PRO A 60 1.81 -5.69 -8.12
N CYS A 61 1.61 -6.96 -7.78
CA CYS A 61 1.36 -7.39 -6.40
C CYS A 61 2.45 -6.85 -5.47
N SER A 62 3.72 -6.96 -5.88
CA SER A 62 4.89 -6.27 -5.30
C SER A 62 5.94 -6.07 -6.38
N ILE A 63 6.69 -4.98 -6.26
CA ILE A 63 7.86 -4.73 -7.10
C ILE A 63 8.90 -5.82 -6.84
N HIS A 64 9.43 -6.40 -7.88
CA HIS A 64 10.51 -7.39 -7.82
C HIS A 64 11.64 -7.08 -8.81
N ASP A 65 11.38 -6.26 -9.82
CA ASP A 65 12.35 -5.83 -10.82
C ASP A 65 12.14 -4.34 -11.14
N GLU A 66 13.22 -3.59 -11.16
CA GLU A 66 13.19 -2.14 -11.37
C GLU A 66 12.84 -1.78 -12.82
N ALA A 67 13.41 -2.50 -13.79
CA ALA A 67 13.23 -2.18 -15.21
C ALA A 67 11.77 -2.39 -15.64
N SER A 68 11.18 -3.52 -15.28
CA SER A 68 9.78 -3.80 -15.57
C SER A 68 8.82 -2.85 -14.84
N ALA A 69 9.16 -2.44 -13.61
CA ALA A 69 8.36 -1.45 -12.87
C ALA A 69 8.38 -0.08 -13.57
N LEU A 70 9.52 0.35 -14.09
CA LEU A 70 9.65 1.61 -14.84
C LEU A 70 8.96 1.53 -16.21
N GLU A 71 9.04 0.40 -16.91
CA GLU A 71 8.27 0.19 -18.15
C GLU A 71 6.77 0.27 -17.89
N TYR A 72 6.30 -0.35 -16.81
CA TYR A 72 4.90 -0.28 -16.42
C TYR A 72 4.49 1.17 -16.07
N ALA A 73 5.33 1.90 -15.34
CA ALA A 73 5.10 3.31 -15.02
C ALA A 73 4.97 4.19 -16.27
N GLU A 74 5.83 3.99 -17.28
CA GLU A 74 5.74 4.75 -18.54
C GLU A 74 4.43 4.47 -19.30
N LYS A 75 3.96 3.21 -19.31
CA LYS A 75 2.65 2.86 -19.88
C LYS A 75 1.49 3.52 -19.11
N LEU A 76 1.57 3.57 -17.78
CA LEU A 76 0.57 4.26 -16.96
C LEU A 76 0.55 5.77 -17.22
N LYS A 77 1.73 6.40 -17.36
CA LYS A 77 1.84 7.82 -17.71
C LYS A 77 1.19 8.12 -19.04
N GLN A 78 1.41 7.28 -20.06
CA GLN A 78 0.77 7.43 -21.37
C GLN A 78 -0.75 7.28 -21.29
N LEU A 79 -1.23 6.31 -20.51
CA LEU A 79 -2.65 6.11 -20.27
C LEU A 79 -3.27 7.28 -19.51
N GLN A 80 -2.59 7.78 -18.46
CA GLN A 80 -3.06 8.92 -17.67
C GLN A 80 -3.40 10.13 -18.53
N ALA A 81 -2.60 10.42 -19.56
CA ALA A 81 -2.83 11.54 -20.46
C ALA A 81 -4.17 11.44 -21.23
N GLN A 82 -4.72 10.23 -21.38
CA GLN A 82 -5.95 9.95 -22.15
C GLN A 82 -7.21 9.93 -21.27
N ILE A 83 -7.08 9.64 -19.96
CA ILE A 83 -8.23 9.36 -19.10
C ILE A 83 -8.29 10.23 -17.84
N SER A 84 -7.41 11.24 -17.71
CA SER A 84 -7.26 12.06 -16.50
C SER A 84 -8.48 12.92 -16.15
N ASP A 85 -9.42 13.10 -17.08
CA ASP A 85 -10.71 13.78 -16.88
C ASP A 85 -11.71 12.93 -16.07
N GLN A 86 -11.61 11.62 -16.12
CA GLN A 86 -12.52 10.68 -15.45
C GLN A 86 -11.85 9.81 -14.39
N ILE A 87 -10.56 9.54 -14.54
CA ILE A 87 -9.80 8.64 -13.69
C ILE A 87 -8.57 9.33 -13.13
N PHE A 88 -8.34 9.15 -11.84
CA PHE A 88 -7.10 9.52 -11.17
C PHE A 88 -6.25 8.26 -10.94
N LEU A 89 -5.22 8.09 -11.77
CA LEU A 89 -4.31 6.94 -11.68
C LEU A 89 -3.32 7.12 -10.54
N VAL A 90 -3.13 6.04 -9.76
CA VAL A 90 -2.12 5.92 -8.71
C VAL A 90 -1.35 4.63 -8.96
N MET A 91 -0.03 4.70 -9.08
CA MET A 91 0.76 3.50 -9.26
C MET A 91 0.91 2.72 -7.95
N ARG A 92 0.44 1.48 -7.95
CA ARG A 92 0.72 0.52 -6.89
C ARG A 92 2.19 0.08 -7.01
N ALA A 93 3.02 0.52 -6.08
CA ALA A 93 4.45 0.26 -6.04
C ALA A 93 4.87 -0.31 -4.67
N TYR A 94 4.36 -1.50 -4.34
CA TYR A 94 4.64 -2.16 -3.08
C TYR A 94 6.03 -2.76 -3.10
N ILE A 95 6.89 -2.31 -2.19
CA ILE A 95 8.29 -2.76 -2.02
C ILE A 95 8.44 -3.82 -0.92
N GLU A 96 7.40 -4.02 -0.13
CA GLU A 96 7.33 -5.05 0.91
C GLU A 96 6.26 -6.08 0.55
N LYS A 97 6.45 -7.31 1.00
CA LYS A 97 5.49 -8.40 0.80
C LYS A 97 5.23 -9.15 2.09
N PRO A 98 4.00 -9.05 2.65
CA PRO A 98 3.64 -9.79 3.84
C PRO A 98 3.63 -11.30 3.56
N ARG A 99 4.25 -12.07 4.45
CA ARG A 99 4.29 -13.53 4.35
C ARG A 99 3.58 -14.17 5.52
N THR A 100 2.77 -15.18 5.22
CA THR A 100 2.11 -15.98 6.26
C THR A 100 3.10 -16.93 6.93
N THR A 101 4.08 -17.42 6.16
CA THR A 101 5.14 -18.32 6.64
C THR A 101 6.51 -17.75 6.26
N VAL A 102 7.25 -18.41 5.40
CA VAL A 102 8.58 -18.00 4.92
C VAL A 102 8.52 -17.63 3.44
N GLY A 103 9.53 -16.92 2.95
CA GLY A 103 9.68 -16.56 1.54
C GLY A 103 10.22 -15.14 1.38
N TRP A 104 10.45 -14.73 0.16
CA TRP A 104 10.93 -13.41 -0.20
C TRP A 104 10.00 -12.31 0.36
N LYS A 105 10.57 -11.36 1.11
CA LYS A 105 9.83 -10.33 1.87
C LYS A 105 9.63 -9.03 1.11
N GLY A 106 10.07 -8.95 -0.13
CA GLY A 106 9.93 -7.75 -0.96
C GLY A 106 11.26 -7.14 -1.38
N PHE A 107 11.16 -6.22 -2.34
CA PHE A 107 12.27 -5.51 -2.94
C PHE A 107 13.12 -4.72 -1.92
N LEU A 108 12.48 -4.21 -0.86
CA LEU A 108 13.16 -3.55 0.25
C LEU A 108 14.14 -4.48 0.98
N TYR A 109 13.81 -5.76 1.10
CA TYR A 109 14.61 -6.71 1.88
C TYR A 109 15.67 -7.42 1.05
N ASP A 110 15.35 -7.73 -0.20
CA ASP A 110 16.19 -8.51 -1.10
C ASP A 110 15.95 -8.07 -2.55
N PRO A 111 16.54 -6.93 -2.94
CA PRO A 111 16.30 -6.31 -4.25
C PRO A 111 16.93 -7.08 -5.42
N ALA A 112 17.92 -7.96 -5.14
CA ALA A 112 18.57 -8.78 -6.15
C ALA A 112 17.90 -10.14 -6.36
N LEU A 113 16.95 -10.52 -5.50
CA LEU A 113 16.29 -11.84 -5.50
C LEU A 113 17.27 -13.02 -5.33
N ASP A 114 18.45 -12.79 -4.77
CA ASP A 114 19.52 -13.77 -4.60
C ASP A 114 19.63 -14.35 -3.19
N GLY A 115 18.70 -13.95 -2.29
CA GLY A 115 18.69 -14.37 -0.89
C GLY A 115 19.72 -13.68 -0.01
N SER A 116 20.47 -12.71 -0.54
CA SER A 116 21.48 -11.95 0.23
C SER A 116 20.88 -11.09 1.33
N SER A 117 19.60 -10.77 1.23
CA SER A 117 18.88 -9.89 2.16
C SER A 117 19.58 -8.54 2.37
N ASN A 118 20.10 -7.95 1.29
CA ASN A 118 20.80 -6.67 1.31
C ASN A 118 19.81 -5.50 1.47
N MET A 119 19.35 -5.28 2.70
CA MET A 119 18.37 -4.25 3.02
C MET A 119 18.91 -2.83 2.80
N GLN A 120 20.22 -2.60 2.96
CA GLN A 120 20.83 -1.29 2.67
C GLN A 120 20.65 -0.92 1.20
N LEU A 121 20.94 -1.86 0.30
CA LEU A 121 20.71 -1.69 -1.13
C LEU A 121 19.21 -1.59 -1.44
N GLY A 122 18.38 -2.34 -0.73
CA GLY A 122 16.92 -2.31 -0.87
C GLY A 122 16.32 -0.95 -0.52
N LEU A 123 16.77 -0.31 0.56
CA LEU A 123 16.37 1.06 0.94
C LEU A 123 16.73 2.07 -0.15
N GLN A 124 17.99 2.03 -0.62
CA GLN A 124 18.47 2.93 -1.66
C GLN A 124 17.69 2.74 -2.97
N LYS A 125 17.63 1.52 -3.49
CA LYS A 125 16.92 1.22 -4.75
C LYS A 125 15.42 1.52 -4.70
N SER A 126 14.77 1.27 -3.56
CA SER A 126 13.35 1.59 -3.38
C SER A 126 13.11 3.10 -3.46
N ARG A 127 13.96 3.91 -2.83
CA ARG A 127 13.82 5.37 -2.88
C ARG A 127 14.15 5.92 -4.27
N GLU A 128 15.21 5.41 -4.93
CA GLU A 128 15.54 5.77 -6.31
C GLU A 128 14.40 5.47 -7.27
N LEU A 129 13.81 4.27 -7.19
CA LEU A 129 12.66 3.86 -8.00
C LEU A 129 11.46 4.78 -7.78
N TYR A 130 11.12 5.07 -6.52
CA TYR A 130 10.02 5.96 -6.19
C TYR A 130 10.22 7.37 -6.76
N LEU A 131 11.41 7.94 -6.63
CA LEU A 131 11.74 9.25 -7.21
C LEU A 131 11.62 9.26 -8.74
N LYS A 132 12.03 8.18 -9.42
CA LYS A 132 11.87 8.03 -10.88
C LYS A 132 10.38 8.01 -11.27
N ILE A 133 9.55 7.23 -10.59
CA ILE A 133 8.10 7.13 -10.87
C ILE A 133 7.41 8.48 -10.60
N ILE A 134 7.73 9.13 -9.48
CA ILE A 134 7.20 10.46 -9.14
C ILE A 134 7.62 11.50 -10.17
N GLY A 135 8.86 11.42 -10.66
CA GLY A 135 9.36 12.27 -11.74
C GLY A 135 8.62 12.11 -13.07
N MET A 136 7.94 10.98 -13.29
CA MET A 136 7.04 10.78 -14.43
C MET A 136 5.64 11.42 -14.23
N GLY A 137 5.37 12.00 -13.06
CA GLY A 137 4.08 12.62 -12.71
C GLY A 137 3.08 11.67 -12.05
N LEU A 138 3.45 10.41 -11.79
CA LEU A 138 2.57 9.42 -11.19
C LEU A 138 2.61 9.47 -9.65
N PRO A 139 1.46 9.55 -8.97
CA PRO A 139 1.39 9.33 -7.52
C PRO A 139 1.63 7.85 -7.18
N ILE A 140 2.25 7.61 -6.04
CA ILE A 140 2.61 6.25 -5.57
C ILE A 140 1.72 5.82 -4.42
N ALA A 141 1.24 4.57 -4.50
CA ALA A 141 0.62 3.83 -3.40
C ALA A 141 1.51 2.69 -2.93
N SER A 142 1.66 2.53 -1.61
CA SER A 142 2.37 1.38 -1.03
C SER A 142 1.66 0.82 0.20
N GLU A 143 2.00 -0.42 0.57
CA GLU A 143 1.56 -1.00 1.84
C GLU A 143 2.47 -0.49 2.97
N ILE A 144 1.87 -0.12 4.08
CA ILE A 144 2.60 0.21 5.31
C ILE A 144 2.70 -1.10 6.11
N LEU A 145 3.76 -1.86 5.85
CA LEU A 145 3.98 -3.16 6.47
C LEU A 145 4.98 -3.07 7.63
N SER A 146 6.18 -2.54 7.38
CA SER A 146 7.14 -2.26 8.43
C SER A 146 7.00 -0.82 8.92
N PRO A 147 6.59 -0.60 10.18
CA PRO A 147 6.53 0.75 10.76
C PRO A 147 7.88 1.49 10.72
N MET A 148 8.99 0.76 10.80
CA MET A 148 10.34 1.32 10.73
C MET A 148 10.64 1.89 9.32
N ALA A 149 10.11 1.27 8.26
CA ALA A 149 10.35 1.72 6.89
C ALA A 149 9.65 3.05 6.57
N THR A 150 8.61 3.42 7.31
CA THR A 150 7.84 4.65 7.05
C THR A 150 8.70 5.90 7.07
N ALA A 151 9.66 6.00 7.99
CA ALA A 151 10.55 7.16 8.11
C ALA A 151 11.43 7.40 6.87
N TYR A 152 11.66 6.37 6.05
CA TYR A 152 12.48 6.47 4.83
C TYR A 152 11.69 6.93 3.60
N PHE A 153 10.33 6.78 3.61
CA PHE A 153 9.49 6.95 2.42
C PHE A 153 8.25 7.82 2.64
N ASP A 154 8.00 8.33 3.84
CA ASP A 154 6.81 9.13 4.20
C ASP A 154 6.66 10.40 3.35
N ASP A 155 7.75 10.95 2.85
CA ASP A 155 7.79 12.10 1.96
C ASP A 155 7.37 11.78 0.51
N LEU A 156 7.44 10.52 0.08
CA LEU A 156 7.25 10.10 -1.32
C LEU A 156 5.85 9.54 -1.62
N LEU A 157 5.18 8.94 -0.64
CA LEU A 157 3.91 8.27 -0.89
C LEU A 157 2.75 9.26 -0.96
N ALA A 158 1.84 9.02 -1.91
CA ALA A 158 0.59 9.78 -2.04
C ALA A 158 -0.59 9.07 -1.34
N TRP A 159 -0.50 7.75 -1.16
CA TRP A 159 -1.52 6.91 -0.54
C TRP A 159 -0.89 5.67 0.09
N GLY A 160 -1.51 5.16 1.15
CA GLY A 160 -1.05 3.95 1.85
C GLY A 160 -2.17 2.95 2.10
N ALA A 161 -1.81 1.67 2.20
CA ALA A 161 -2.71 0.61 2.62
C ALA A 161 -2.21 -0.11 3.87
N ILE A 162 -3.14 -0.55 4.70
CA ILE A 162 -2.91 -1.55 5.75
C ILE A 162 -3.53 -2.86 5.28
N GLY A 163 -2.72 -3.91 5.25
CA GLY A 163 -3.12 -5.24 4.81
C GLY A 163 -4.12 -5.91 5.73
N ALA A 164 -4.87 -6.89 5.21
CA ALA A 164 -5.89 -7.62 5.98
C ALA A 164 -5.34 -8.32 7.24
N ARG A 165 -4.06 -8.70 7.26
CA ARG A 165 -3.40 -9.36 8.41
C ARG A 165 -2.91 -8.37 9.45
N THR A 166 -2.83 -7.09 9.13
CA THR A 166 -2.27 -6.03 9.97
C THR A 166 -3.30 -5.00 10.41
N SER A 167 -4.53 -5.04 9.90
CA SER A 167 -5.62 -4.13 10.32
C SER A 167 -5.99 -4.27 11.81
N GLU A 168 -5.76 -5.43 12.43
CA GLU A 168 -5.95 -5.64 13.88
C GLU A 168 -4.82 -5.06 14.73
N SER A 169 -3.63 -4.83 14.13
CA SER A 169 -2.44 -4.44 14.85
C SER A 169 -2.53 -3.00 15.37
N GLN A 170 -2.40 -2.82 16.68
CA GLN A 170 -2.34 -1.50 17.30
C GLN A 170 -1.24 -0.63 16.70
N ILE A 171 -0.04 -1.18 16.50
CA ILE A 171 1.11 -0.46 15.95
C ILE A 171 0.79 0.12 14.56
N HIS A 172 0.08 -0.64 13.70
CA HIS A 172 -0.30 -0.17 12.38
C HIS A 172 -1.39 0.89 12.42
N ARG A 173 -2.29 0.86 13.40
CA ARG A 173 -3.30 1.91 13.65
C ARG A 173 -2.65 3.20 14.12
N GLU A 174 -1.72 3.11 15.05
CA GLU A 174 -0.94 4.23 15.58
C GLU A 174 -0.10 4.91 14.50
N ILE A 175 0.69 4.14 13.74
CA ILE A 175 1.50 4.72 12.66
C ILE A 175 0.62 5.34 11.57
N SER A 176 -0.52 4.73 11.24
CA SER A 176 -1.48 5.28 10.26
C SER A 176 -2.03 6.64 10.70
N SER A 177 -2.22 6.84 12.00
CA SER A 177 -2.66 8.13 12.57
C SER A 177 -1.66 9.26 12.34
N HIS A 178 -0.40 8.92 12.11
CA HIS A 178 0.71 9.86 11.93
C HIS A 178 1.05 10.16 10.46
N MET A 179 0.57 9.34 9.53
CA MET A 179 0.92 9.49 8.11
C MET A 179 0.30 10.75 7.48
N PRO A 180 1.06 11.46 6.63
CA PRO A 180 0.59 12.71 6.00
C PRO A 180 -0.34 12.50 4.81
N TYR A 181 -0.72 11.25 4.48
CA TYR A 181 -1.54 10.86 3.35
C TYR A 181 -2.70 9.96 3.77
N SER A 182 -3.65 9.75 2.86
CA SER A 182 -4.81 8.87 3.09
C SER A 182 -4.38 7.41 3.23
N ILE A 183 -4.97 6.71 4.20
CA ILE A 183 -4.69 5.29 4.49
C ILE A 183 -5.97 4.47 4.35
N GLY A 184 -5.91 3.43 3.52
CA GLY A 184 -6.97 2.45 3.40
C GLY A 184 -6.71 1.22 4.27
N PHE A 185 -7.71 0.81 5.07
CA PHE A 185 -7.66 -0.42 5.87
C PHE A 185 -8.45 -1.53 5.19
N LYS A 186 -7.78 -2.66 4.91
CA LYS A 186 -8.44 -3.84 4.34
C LYS A 186 -9.25 -4.57 5.41
N ASN A 187 -10.45 -5.04 5.04
CA ASN A 187 -11.21 -5.97 5.88
C ASN A 187 -10.44 -7.27 6.11
N GLY A 188 -10.78 -7.98 7.18
CA GLY A 188 -10.14 -9.24 7.56
C GLY A 188 -10.20 -10.30 6.46
N THR A 189 -9.29 -11.27 6.48
CA THR A 189 -9.28 -12.40 5.53
C THR A 189 -10.47 -13.32 5.68
N ASP A 190 -11.09 -13.35 6.86
CA ASP A 190 -12.36 -14.02 7.20
C ASP A 190 -13.59 -13.25 6.70
N GLY A 191 -13.42 -11.99 6.25
CA GLY A 191 -14.49 -11.12 5.81
C GLY A 191 -14.95 -10.10 6.86
N SER A 192 -14.34 -10.07 8.05
CA SER A 192 -14.70 -9.13 9.11
C SER A 192 -14.47 -7.68 8.68
N ILE A 193 -15.55 -6.92 8.54
CA ILE A 193 -15.53 -5.48 8.26
C ILE A 193 -15.26 -4.68 9.54
N GLN A 194 -15.74 -5.16 10.70
CA GLN A 194 -15.61 -4.47 11.97
C GLN A 194 -14.15 -4.16 12.31
N ILE A 195 -13.24 -5.10 12.05
CA ILE A 195 -11.80 -4.93 12.27
C ILE A 195 -11.26 -3.67 11.55
N ALA A 196 -11.68 -3.47 10.29
CA ALA A 196 -11.23 -2.32 9.52
C ALA A 196 -11.91 -1.02 9.99
N LEU A 197 -13.18 -1.06 10.38
CA LEU A 197 -13.89 0.11 10.94
C LEU A 197 -13.27 0.55 12.28
N ASP A 198 -12.95 -0.39 13.17
CA ASP A 198 -12.25 -0.10 14.42
C ASP A 198 -10.85 0.48 14.17
N ALA A 199 -10.15 -0.02 13.13
CA ALA A 199 -8.85 0.50 12.75
C ALA A 199 -8.94 1.93 12.21
N ILE A 200 -9.94 2.24 11.37
CA ILE A 200 -10.22 3.59 10.86
C ILE A 200 -10.54 4.52 12.01
N GLN A 201 -11.42 4.12 12.92
CA GLN A 201 -11.76 4.92 14.10
C GLN A 201 -10.53 5.18 14.95
N SER A 202 -9.73 4.18 15.26
CA SER A 202 -8.49 4.33 16.02
C SER A 202 -7.54 5.29 15.32
N ALA A 203 -7.22 5.05 14.03
CA ALA A 203 -6.28 5.87 13.27
C ALA A 203 -6.75 7.33 13.10
N SER A 204 -8.04 7.61 13.19
CA SER A 204 -8.58 8.98 13.11
C SER A 204 -8.35 9.81 14.37
N HIS A 205 -7.96 9.20 15.49
CA HIS A 205 -7.72 9.87 16.76
C HIS A 205 -6.24 10.17 16.99
N PRO A 206 -5.92 11.15 17.85
CA PRO A 206 -4.55 11.41 18.27
C PRO A 206 -3.95 10.25 19.07
N HIS A 207 -2.67 9.97 18.86
CA HIS A 207 -1.91 8.95 19.57
C HIS A 207 -0.54 9.47 20.01
N GLN A 208 -0.03 8.89 21.10
CA GLN A 208 1.38 8.94 21.48
C GLN A 208 1.92 7.52 21.49
N PHE A 209 2.94 7.26 20.72
CA PHE A 209 3.47 5.91 20.56
C PHE A 209 4.98 5.93 20.32
N LEU A 210 5.60 4.76 20.54
CA LEU A 210 7.03 4.57 20.28
C LEU A 210 7.29 4.50 18.78
N GLY A 211 8.18 5.33 18.29
CA GLY A 211 8.58 5.35 16.89
C GLY A 211 10.05 5.69 16.71
N MET A 212 10.43 5.99 15.50
CA MET A 212 11.78 6.36 15.11
C MET A 212 11.78 7.78 14.51
N SER A 213 12.71 8.61 14.98
CA SER A 213 12.94 9.94 14.42
C SER A 213 13.64 9.87 13.06
N GLN A 214 13.68 10.99 12.34
CA GLN A 214 14.45 11.10 11.09
C GLN A 214 15.96 10.87 11.30
N SER A 215 16.48 11.11 12.51
CA SER A 215 17.85 10.81 12.90
C SER A 215 18.06 9.36 13.36
N GLY A 216 17.09 8.46 13.14
CA GLY A 216 17.19 7.03 13.46
C GLY A 216 17.13 6.70 14.95
N LEU A 217 16.81 7.65 15.81
CA LEU A 217 16.71 7.43 17.25
C LEU A 217 15.29 7.04 17.67
N PRO A 218 15.13 6.14 18.66
CA PRO A 218 13.85 5.90 19.29
C PRO A 218 13.27 7.19 19.86
N CYS A 219 11.99 7.46 19.62
CA CYS A 219 11.33 8.65 20.13
C CYS A 219 9.84 8.40 20.39
N ILE A 220 9.20 9.32 21.11
CA ILE A 220 7.76 9.39 21.19
C ILE A 220 7.25 10.16 19.99
N LEU A 221 6.45 9.50 19.13
CA LEU A 221 5.71 10.17 18.08
C LEU A 221 4.36 10.65 18.62
N ASN A 222 4.01 11.90 18.30
CA ASN A 222 2.72 12.48 18.63
C ASN A 222 1.93 12.69 17.35
N SER A 223 0.86 11.96 17.15
CA SER A 223 -0.03 12.15 16.02
C SER A 223 -1.21 13.03 16.37
N LYS A 224 -1.80 13.66 15.36
CA LYS A 224 -3.06 14.42 15.48
C LYS A 224 -4.28 13.57 15.08
N GLY A 225 -4.06 12.34 14.69
CA GLY A 225 -5.03 11.49 14.00
C GLY A 225 -5.03 11.72 12.48
N ASN A 226 -5.48 10.71 11.75
CA ASN A 226 -5.61 10.74 10.29
C ASN A 226 -7.09 10.59 9.88
N PRO A 227 -7.84 11.71 9.74
CA PRO A 227 -9.25 11.65 9.35
C PRO A 227 -9.48 11.18 7.91
N LYS A 228 -8.41 10.91 7.16
CA LYS A 228 -8.44 10.41 5.78
C LYS A 228 -8.34 8.89 5.72
N ALA A 229 -8.44 8.21 6.87
CA ALA A 229 -8.53 6.75 6.94
C ALA A 229 -9.86 6.29 6.34
N HIS A 230 -9.84 5.20 5.54
CA HIS A 230 -11.00 4.70 4.82
C HIS A 230 -10.97 3.18 4.65
N LEU A 231 -12.07 2.60 4.16
CA LEU A 231 -12.27 1.16 4.07
C LEU A 231 -11.87 0.61 2.71
N ILE A 232 -11.14 -0.52 2.71
CA ILE A 232 -10.87 -1.31 1.50
C ILE A 232 -11.60 -2.65 1.63
N LEU A 233 -12.52 -2.91 0.70
CA LEU A 233 -13.19 -4.20 0.55
C LEU A 233 -12.37 -5.09 -0.38
N ARG A 234 -11.86 -6.22 0.15
CA ARG A 234 -10.98 -7.14 -0.58
C ARG A 234 -11.55 -8.55 -0.78
N GLY A 235 -12.86 -8.71 -0.50
CA GLY A 235 -13.46 -10.02 -0.39
C GLY A 235 -12.98 -10.80 0.85
N SER A 236 -13.32 -12.08 0.89
CA SER A 236 -12.97 -12.99 1.98
C SER A 236 -12.66 -14.39 1.45
N ASN A 237 -12.36 -15.29 2.37
CA ASN A 237 -12.27 -16.73 2.04
C ASN A 237 -13.64 -17.34 1.68
N SER A 238 -14.74 -16.69 2.09
CA SER A 238 -16.11 -17.12 1.82
C SER A 238 -16.69 -16.57 0.51
N GLY A 239 -16.05 -15.57 -0.09
CA GLY A 239 -16.50 -14.97 -1.35
C GLY A 239 -16.23 -13.47 -1.45
N PRO A 240 -16.69 -12.87 -2.55
CA PRO A 240 -16.55 -11.45 -2.83
C PRO A 240 -17.44 -10.59 -1.94
N ASN A 241 -17.11 -9.28 -1.82
CA ASN A 241 -17.87 -8.29 -1.06
C ASN A 241 -17.97 -6.93 -1.75
N TYR A 242 -17.85 -6.91 -3.08
CA TYR A 242 -17.86 -5.69 -3.88
C TYR A 242 -19.22 -5.36 -4.51
N GLN A 243 -20.14 -6.33 -4.62
CA GLN A 243 -21.45 -6.13 -5.23
C GLN A 243 -22.31 -5.16 -4.40
N LEU A 244 -23.18 -4.41 -5.07
CA LEU A 244 -24.13 -3.49 -4.42
C LEU A 244 -24.87 -4.15 -3.26
N SER A 245 -25.40 -5.36 -3.46
CA SER A 245 -26.11 -6.10 -2.43
C SER A 245 -25.29 -6.40 -1.18
N GLU A 246 -24.00 -6.67 -1.34
CA GLU A 246 -23.09 -6.91 -0.22
C GLU A 246 -22.74 -5.58 0.50
N ILE A 247 -22.53 -4.51 -0.25
CA ILE A 247 -22.29 -3.17 0.33
C ILE A 247 -23.51 -2.71 1.12
N GLU A 248 -24.73 -2.95 0.62
CA GLU A 248 -25.97 -2.66 1.35
C GLU A 248 -26.11 -3.46 2.64
N LYS A 249 -25.77 -4.75 2.63
CA LYS A 249 -25.72 -5.58 3.85
C LYS A 249 -24.70 -5.04 4.86
N ILE A 250 -23.52 -4.62 4.40
CA ILE A 250 -22.50 -4.02 5.26
C ILE A 250 -23.06 -2.73 5.88
N LYS A 251 -23.67 -1.85 5.10
CA LYS A 251 -24.29 -0.61 5.58
C LYS A 251 -25.37 -0.90 6.63
N ALA A 252 -26.28 -1.82 6.33
CA ALA A 252 -27.37 -2.20 7.25
C ALA A 252 -26.84 -2.77 8.57
N LYS A 253 -25.79 -3.58 8.53
CA LYS A 253 -25.20 -4.22 9.72
C LYS A 253 -24.49 -3.23 10.64
N HIS A 254 -23.79 -2.24 10.08
CA HIS A 254 -22.95 -1.34 10.86
C HIS A 254 -23.62 -0.01 11.23
N SER A 255 -24.89 0.19 10.83
CA SER A 255 -25.78 1.30 11.25
C SER A 255 -25.17 2.72 11.22
N ALA A 256 -23.98 2.85 10.70
CA ALA A 256 -23.23 4.11 10.59
C ALA A 256 -23.04 4.45 9.11
N GLU A 257 -22.84 5.72 8.84
CA GLU A 257 -22.37 6.15 7.53
C GLU A 257 -21.00 5.51 7.28
N LEU A 258 -20.93 4.63 6.27
CA LEU A 258 -19.66 4.00 5.94
C LEU A 258 -18.68 5.05 5.44
N PRO A 259 -17.39 4.95 5.82
CA PRO A 259 -16.35 5.79 5.22
C PRO A 259 -16.28 5.54 3.72
N ALA A 260 -15.53 6.38 3.00
CA ALA A 260 -15.26 6.14 1.59
C ALA A 260 -14.79 4.70 1.34
N LEU A 261 -15.24 4.09 0.26
CA LEU A 261 -14.91 2.72 -0.09
C LEU A 261 -13.90 2.71 -1.24
N VAL A 262 -12.87 1.89 -1.08
CA VAL A 262 -12.00 1.43 -2.15
C VAL A 262 -12.22 -0.07 -2.32
N ILE A 263 -12.41 -0.55 -3.54
CA ILE A 263 -12.61 -1.98 -3.80
C ILE A 263 -11.32 -2.56 -4.38
N ASP A 264 -10.77 -3.55 -3.70
CA ASP A 264 -9.68 -4.36 -4.23
C ASP A 264 -10.26 -5.43 -5.16
N CYS A 265 -10.09 -5.27 -6.47
CA CYS A 265 -10.61 -6.17 -7.49
C CYS A 265 -9.87 -7.52 -7.53
N SER A 266 -8.72 -7.63 -6.88
CA SER A 266 -7.96 -8.88 -6.73
C SER A 266 -8.42 -9.69 -5.50
N HIS A 267 -7.59 -10.57 -4.99
CA HIS A 267 -7.79 -11.33 -3.75
C HIS A 267 -9.11 -12.11 -3.70
N GLY A 268 -9.93 -11.92 -2.66
CA GLY A 268 -11.20 -12.60 -2.49
C GLY A 268 -12.28 -12.17 -3.50
N ASN A 269 -12.21 -10.94 -3.99
CA ASN A 269 -13.16 -10.41 -4.95
C ASN A 269 -13.06 -11.03 -6.34
N SER A 270 -11.87 -11.50 -6.75
CA SER A 270 -11.65 -12.26 -7.99
C SER A 270 -11.27 -13.72 -7.74
N SER A 271 -11.46 -14.24 -6.52
CA SER A 271 -11.03 -15.58 -6.12
C SER A 271 -9.55 -15.84 -6.45
N LYS A 272 -8.72 -14.80 -6.40
CA LYS A 272 -7.28 -14.79 -6.78
C LYS A 272 -7.01 -15.14 -8.25
N ASN A 273 -8.01 -15.08 -9.11
CA ASN A 273 -7.87 -15.23 -10.55
C ASN A 273 -7.65 -13.84 -11.18
N PRO A 274 -6.46 -13.54 -11.75
CA PRO A 274 -6.16 -12.24 -12.34
C PRO A 274 -7.09 -11.89 -13.52
N MET A 275 -7.60 -12.89 -14.22
CA MET A 275 -8.47 -12.70 -15.39
C MET A 275 -9.88 -12.24 -15.04
N LEU A 276 -10.29 -12.36 -13.77
CA LEU A 276 -11.60 -11.88 -13.32
C LEU A 276 -11.61 -10.41 -12.85
N GLN A 277 -10.44 -9.79 -12.67
CA GLN A 277 -10.37 -8.40 -12.22
C GLN A 277 -11.08 -7.40 -13.15
N PRO A 278 -11.01 -7.53 -14.50
CA PRO A 278 -11.76 -6.65 -15.40
C PRO A 278 -13.29 -6.74 -15.20
N GLU A 279 -13.82 -7.96 -15.07
CA GLU A 279 -15.27 -8.18 -14.81
C GLU A 279 -15.70 -7.56 -13.48
N VAL A 280 -14.92 -7.74 -12.42
CA VAL A 280 -15.15 -7.10 -11.12
C VAL A 280 -15.16 -5.58 -11.26
N LEU A 281 -14.21 -5.00 -11.99
CA LEU A 281 -14.12 -3.57 -12.24
C LEU A 281 -15.36 -3.05 -13.01
N GLU A 282 -15.77 -3.73 -14.07
CA GLU A 282 -16.93 -3.37 -14.88
C GLU A 282 -18.20 -3.30 -14.03
N GLN A 283 -18.44 -4.31 -13.18
CA GLN A 283 -19.58 -4.32 -12.27
C GLN A 283 -19.51 -3.16 -11.27
N ILE A 284 -18.34 -2.91 -10.65
CA ILE A 284 -18.17 -1.78 -9.72
C ILE A 284 -18.48 -0.46 -10.40
N VAL A 285 -18.00 -0.25 -11.61
CA VAL A 285 -18.25 1.00 -12.38
C VAL A 285 -19.73 1.17 -12.67
N ALA A 286 -20.44 0.09 -13.07
CA ALA A 286 -21.87 0.12 -13.34
C ALA A 286 -22.71 0.48 -12.09
N GLU A 287 -22.30 0.00 -10.90
CA GLU A 287 -23.01 0.20 -9.63
C GLU A 287 -22.51 1.41 -8.82
N ARG A 288 -21.44 2.08 -9.24
CA ARG A 288 -20.69 3.09 -8.51
C ARG A 288 -21.54 4.24 -7.96
N LEU A 289 -22.50 4.73 -8.75
CA LEU A 289 -23.33 5.87 -8.35
C LEU A 289 -24.33 5.53 -7.22
N GLN A 290 -24.57 4.25 -6.97
CA GLN A 290 -25.46 3.75 -5.91
C GLN A 290 -24.69 3.41 -4.63
N THR A 291 -23.37 3.46 -4.69
CA THR A 291 -22.47 3.12 -3.60
C THR A 291 -21.62 4.33 -3.18
N ASN A 292 -20.89 4.22 -2.09
CA ASN A 292 -19.87 5.21 -1.71
C ASN A 292 -18.47 4.79 -2.20
N VAL A 293 -18.38 4.07 -3.33
CA VAL A 293 -17.10 3.65 -3.91
C VAL A 293 -16.42 4.85 -4.58
N ARG A 294 -15.23 5.17 -4.10
CA ARG A 294 -14.40 6.29 -4.54
C ARG A 294 -13.16 5.83 -5.30
N GLY A 295 -12.79 4.58 -5.16
CA GLY A 295 -11.63 4.02 -5.85
C GLY A 295 -11.67 2.52 -5.98
N VAL A 296 -10.78 2.02 -6.83
CA VAL A 296 -10.53 0.59 -7.05
C VAL A 296 -9.05 0.29 -7.00
N MET A 297 -8.70 -0.95 -6.68
CA MET A 297 -7.34 -1.45 -6.70
C MET A 297 -7.24 -2.67 -7.61
N LEU A 298 -6.23 -2.68 -8.48
CA LEU A 298 -5.94 -3.75 -9.42
C LEU A 298 -4.51 -4.26 -9.21
N GLU A 299 -4.34 -5.58 -9.16
CA GLU A 299 -3.02 -6.18 -9.32
C GLU A 299 -2.78 -6.46 -10.79
N SER A 300 -1.87 -5.72 -11.40
CA SER A 300 -1.59 -5.70 -12.84
C SER A 300 -0.11 -5.50 -13.10
N HIS A 301 0.40 -6.13 -14.14
CA HIS A 301 1.77 -5.92 -14.61
C HIS A 301 1.83 -5.99 -16.14
N LEU A 302 3.03 -6.13 -16.73
CA LEU A 302 3.27 -6.08 -18.18
C LEU A 302 2.57 -7.21 -18.96
N VAL A 303 2.43 -8.38 -18.35
CA VAL A 303 1.69 -9.51 -18.91
C VAL A 303 0.68 -10.07 -17.90
N ASN A 304 -0.35 -10.74 -18.41
CA ASN A 304 -1.34 -11.40 -17.55
C ASN A 304 -0.73 -12.58 -16.81
N GLY A 305 -1.21 -12.84 -15.60
CA GLY A 305 -0.87 -14.05 -14.88
C GLY A 305 -0.68 -13.83 -13.39
N ASN A 306 -0.31 -14.93 -12.75
CA ASN A 306 0.06 -15.02 -11.35
C ASN A 306 1.18 -16.05 -11.26
N GLN A 307 2.37 -15.63 -10.87
CA GLN A 307 3.52 -16.51 -10.80
C GLN A 307 4.24 -16.40 -9.45
N LYS A 308 4.93 -17.45 -9.10
CA LYS A 308 5.88 -17.43 -7.98
C LYS A 308 7.21 -16.86 -8.48
N ILE A 309 8.00 -16.31 -7.54
CA ILE A 309 9.36 -15.91 -7.83
C ILE A 309 10.17 -17.15 -8.23
N SER A 310 10.81 -17.12 -9.39
CA SER A 310 11.66 -18.14 -9.97
C SER A 310 12.68 -17.47 -10.90
N ASP A 311 13.63 -18.25 -11.43
CA ASP A 311 14.66 -17.72 -12.33
C ASP A 311 14.10 -17.32 -13.70
N ASP A 312 12.97 -17.91 -14.12
CA ASP A 312 12.33 -17.70 -15.43
C ASP A 312 10.99 -16.91 -15.26
N MET A 313 11.04 -15.72 -14.66
CA MET A 313 9.84 -14.92 -14.48
C MET A 313 9.42 -14.18 -15.76
N VAL A 314 8.12 -14.29 -16.10
CA VAL A 314 7.42 -13.36 -16.99
C VAL A 314 6.66 -12.34 -16.13
N TYR A 315 6.72 -11.06 -16.44
CA TYR A 315 6.21 -9.97 -15.57
C TYR A 315 4.66 -9.89 -15.57
N GLY A 316 4.05 -10.93 -15.00
CA GLY A 316 2.61 -11.03 -14.81
C GLY A 316 2.12 -10.85 -13.39
#